data_47a8ad6f0f94b94f36db2ddab37cb3db
#
_entry.id   47a8ad6f0f94b94f36db2ddab37cb3db
#
_cell.length_a   1.000
_cell.length_b   1.000
_cell.length_c   1.000
_cell.angle_alpha   90.00
_cell.angle_beta   90.00
_cell.angle_gamma   90.00
#
_symmetry.space_group_name_H-M   'P 1'
#
loop_
_entity.id
_entity.type
_entity.pdbx_description
1 polymer ?
#
loop_
_entity_poly.entity_id
_entity_poly.type
_entity_poly.pdbx_seq_one_letter_code
_entity_poly.pdbx_strand_id
1 'polypeptide(L)'
;AEVRRLASWFNDKFFAEASGPLVNERFYKRHMRIEQGGGPPDTDAIRAARVNVRYHLAYIGWLVSTRDWLAGDSMSFADLAAAAHLSAVDYLGDVPWAEDEAAKAWYARVKSRPSFRPLLSEWLAGVPASRTYVDLDF
;
A
#
# COMPACT_ATOMS: atom_id res chain seq x y z
N ALA A 1 -21.20 7.53 -3.46
CA ALA A 1 -21.32 6.09 -3.72
C ALA A 1 -20.01 5.47 -4.19
N GLU A 2 -19.39 6.05 -5.22
CA GLU A 2 -18.11 5.54 -5.75
C GLU A 2 -16.97 5.67 -4.71
N VAL A 3 -16.91 6.81 -4.04
CA VAL A 3 -15.88 7.04 -3.00
C VAL A 3 -15.99 5.99 -1.90
N ARG A 4 -17.19 5.75 -1.40
CA ARG A 4 -17.42 4.79 -0.32
C ARG A 4 -17.10 3.36 -0.77
N ARG A 5 -17.50 3.02 -1.99
CA ARG A 5 -17.23 1.69 -2.56
C ARG A 5 -15.74 1.42 -2.66
N LEU A 6 -14.98 2.38 -3.18
CA LEU A 6 -13.53 2.23 -3.32
C LEU A 6 -12.81 2.26 -1.98
N ALA A 7 -13.23 3.13 -1.05
CA ALA A 7 -12.66 3.14 0.29
C ALA A 7 -12.84 1.78 0.97
N SER A 8 -14.02 1.19 0.87
CA SER A 8 -14.27 -0.15 1.41
C SER A 8 -13.42 -1.22 0.72
N TRP A 9 -13.25 -1.12 -0.60
CA TRP A 9 -12.40 -2.04 -1.35
C TRP A 9 -10.98 -2.08 -0.75
N PHE A 10 -10.37 -0.93 -0.53
CA PHE A 10 -9.00 -0.87 -0.03
C PHE A 10 -8.92 -1.18 1.46
N ASN A 11 -9.87 -0.74 2.26
CA ASN A 11 -9.88 -1.01 3.69
C ASN A 11 -10.14 -2.48 4.02
N ASP A 12 -10.91 -3.17 3.19
CA ASP A 12 -11.31 -4.56 3.44
C ASP A 12 -10.55 -5.54 2.55
N LYS A 13 -10.76 -5.46 1.25
CA LYS A 13 -10.21 -6.46 0.31
C LYS A 13 -8.69 -6.32 0.15
N PHE A 14 -8.20 -5.12 -0.10
CA PHE A 14 -6.76 -4.91 -0.22
C PHE A 14 -6.06 -5.26 1.09
N PHE A 15 -6.61 -4.85 2.21
CA PHE A 15 -6.03 -5.17 3.50
C PHE A 15 -5.95 -6.69 3.71
N ALA A 16 -7.04 -7.41 3.46
CA ALA A 16 -7.08 -8.86 3.67
C ALA A 16 -6.15 -9.62 2.74
N GLU A 17 -5.98 -9.16 1.49
CA GLU A 17 -5.24 -9.87 0.46
C GLU A 17 -3.77 -9.45 0.34
N ALA A 18 -3.43 -8.27 0.76
CA ALA A 18 -2.11 -7.71 0.50
C ALA A 18 -1.46 -7.08 1.73
N SER A 19 -1.96 -5.92 2.19
CA SER A 19 -1.25 -5.16 3.23
C SER A 19 -1.25 -5.89 4.57
N GLY A 20 -2.35 -6.50 4.98
CA GLY A 20 -2.42 -7.24 6.22
C GLY A 20 -1.43 -8.39 6.29
N PRO A 21 -1.46 -9.33 5.33
CA PRO A 21 -0.49 -10.44 5.30
C PRO A 21 0.96 -9.98 5.24
N LEU A 22 1.29 -8.96 4.43
CA LEU A 22 2.67 -8.49 4.32
C LEU A 22 3.17 -7.86 5.62
N VAL A 23 2.37 -7.03 6.25
CA VAL A 23 2.74 -6.42 7.53
C VAL A 23 2.89 -7.51 8.60
N ASN A 24 1.99 -8.48 8.62
CA ASN A 24 2.08 -9.59 9.57
C ASN A 24 3.36 -10.40 9.37
N GLU A 25 3.64 -10.85 8.16
CA GLU A 25 4.79 -11.71 7.88
C GLU A 25 6.13 -10.99 8.02
N ARG A 26 6.21 -9.72 7.59
CA ARG A 26 7.47 -8.99 7.58
C ARG A 26 7.74 -8.21 8.87
N PHE A 27 6.71 -7.92 9.66
CA PHE A 27 6.88 -7.10 10.86
C PHE A 27 6.35 -7.76 12.12
N TYR A 28 5.05 -8.03 12.21
CA TYR A 28 4.46 -8.49 13.48
C TYR A 28 5.02 -9.82 13.96
N LYS A 29 5.20 -10.80 13.08
CA LYS A 29 5.72 -12.12 13.46
C LYS A 29 7.13 -12.03 14.03
N ARG A 30 7.91 -11.06 13.58
CA ARG A 30 9.26 -10.81 14.08
C ARG A 30 9.28 -10.37 15.55
N HIS A 31 8.21 -9.69 15.99
CA HIS A 31 8.09 -9.09 17.32
C HIS A 31 7.15 -9.87 18.25
N MET A 32 6.61 -11.00 17.79
CA MET A 32 5.69 -11.82 18.56
C MET A 32 6.37 -13.09 19.03
N ARG A 33 5.93 -13.61 20.18
CA ARG A 33 6.37 -14.92 20.66
C ARG A 33 5.80 -16.02 19.78
N ILE A 34 6.50 -17.17 19.73
CA ILE A 34 6.07 -18.32 18.90
C ILE A 34 4.66 -18.79 19.32
N GLU A 35 4.37 -18.83 20.63
CA GLU A 35 3.06 -19.25 21.13
C GLU A 35 1.94 -18.26 20.81
N GLN A 36 2.28 -17.02 20.39
CA GLN A 36 1.33 -16.00 19.96
C GLN A 36 1.18 -15.93 18.44
N GLY A 37 1.82 -16.85 17.70
CA GLY A 37 1.81 -16.85 16.25
C GLY A 37 3.04 -16.22 15.62
N GLY A 38 4.06 -15.88 16.42
CA GLY A 38 5.32 -15.34 15.91
C GLY A 38 6.20 -16.41 15.29
N GLY A 39 7.30 -15.98 14.69
CA GLY A 39 8.26 -16.88 14.06
C GLY A 39 8.83 -16.32 12.77
N PRO A 40 9.50 -17.19 11.98
CA PRO A 40 10.05 -16.75 10.70
C PRO A 40 8.93 -16.41 9.71
N PRO A 41 9.19 -15.51 8.75
CA PRO A 41 8.20 -15.17 7.71
C PRO A 41 7.81 -16.39 6.88
N ASP A 42 6.52 -16.51 6.56
CA ASP A 42 6.02 -17.50 5.62
C ASP A 42 6.23 -16.97 4.20
N THR A 43 7.20 -17.51 3.49
CA THR A 43 7.56 -17.03 2.16
C THR A 43 6.46 -17.28 1.12
N ASP A 44 5.65 -18.32 1.30
CA ASP A 44 4.52 -18.58 0.39
C ASP A 44 3.41 -17.56 0.60
N ALA A 45 3.14 -17.18 1.84
CA ALA A 45 2.16 -16.13 2.15
C ALA A 45 2.62 -14.78 1.59
N ILE A 46 3.91 -14.46 1.71
CA ILE A 46 4.48 -13.24 1.14
C ILE A 46 4.34 -13.24 -0.38
N ARG A 47 4.66 -14.36 -1.02
CA ARG A 47 4.56 -14.47 -2.48
C ARG A 47 3.12 -14.26 -2.96
N ALA A 48 2.16 -14.90 -2.29
CA ALA A 48 0.75 -14.75 -2.64
C ALA A 48 0.28 -13.30 -2.46
N ALA A 49 0.67 -12.66 -1.35
CA ALA A 49 0.31 -11.27 -1.10
C ALA A 49 0.92 -10.32 -2.14
N ARG A 50 2.16 -10.57 -2.56
CA ARG A 50 2.81 -9.76 -3.61
C ARG A 50 2.10 -9.89 -4.96
N VAL A 51 1.59 -11.06 -5.30
CA VAL A 51 0.76 -11.23 -6.50
C VAL A 51 -0.50 -10.39 -6.37
N ASN A 52 -1.13 -10.41 -5.20
CA ASN A 52 -2.33 -9.60 -4.94
C ASN A 52 -2.04 -8.09 -5.02
N VAL A 53 -0.87 -7.64 -4.55
CA VAL A 53 -0.45 -6.24 -4.71
C VAL A 53 -0.45 -5.84 -6.18
N ARG A 54 0.07 -6.71 -7.06
CA ARG A 54 0.08 -6.43 -8.50
C ARG A 54 -1.31 -6.26 -9.08
N TYR A 55 -2.25 -7.11 -8.69
CA TYR A 55 -3.64 -6.99 -9.16
C TYR A 55 -4.27 -5.68 -8.69
N HIS A 56 -4.07 -5.32 -7.44
CA HIS A 56 -4.61 -4.07 -6.91
C HIS A 56 -3.94 -2.85 -7.54
N LEU A 57 -2.64 -2.92 -7.79
CA LEU A 57 -1.91 -1.84 -8.45
C LEU A 57 -2.43 -1.65 -9.87
N ALA A 58 -2.67 -2.73 -10.60
CA ALA A 58 -3.25 -2.69 -11.94
C ALA A 58 -4.65 -2.09 -11.93
N TYR A 59 -5.45 -2.40 -10.90
CA TYR A 59 -6.78 -1.81 -10.75
C TYR A 59 -6.70 -0.30 -10.54
N ILE A 60 -5.78 0.16 -9.68
CA ILE A 60 -5.54 1.59 -9.49
C ILE A 60 -5.15 2.24 -10.82
N GLY A 61 -4.19 1.65 -11.54
CA GLY A 61 -3.75 2.16 -12.84
C GLY A 61 -4.89 2.26 -13.82
N TRP A 62 -5.77 1.27 -13.86
CA TRP A 62 -6.94 1.29 -14.72
C TRP A 62 -7.91 2.42 -14.35
N LEU A 63 -8.17 2.60 -13.05
CA LEU A 63 -9.07 3.67 -12.58
C LEU A 63 -8.54 5.05 -12.97
N VAL A 64 -7.25 5.30 -12.80
CA VAL A 64 -6.67 6.62 -13.08
C VAL A 64 -6.23 6.79 -14.53
N SER A 65 -6.41 5.79 -15.39
CA SER A 65 -6.13 5.92 -16.82
C SER A 65 -7.14 6.81 -17.53
N THR A 66 -8.37 6.89 -17.01
CA THR A 66 -9.47 7.65 -17.60
C THR A 66 -9.99 8.77 -16.70
N ARG A 67 -9.44 8.89 -15.48
CA ARG A 67 -9.83 9.93 -14.53
C ARG A 67 -8.61 10.35 -13.72
N ASP A 68 -8.63 11.54 -13.13
CA ASP A 68 -7.47 12.07 -12.42
C ASP A 68 -7.23 11.40 -11.07
N TRP A 69 -8.30 10.99 -10.41
CA TRP A 69 -8.29 10.37 -9.09
C TRP A 69 -9.13 9.09 -9.10
N LEU A 70 -9.05 8.28 -8.04
CA LEU A 70 -9.67 6.96 -8.05
C LEU A 70 -11.19 7.01 -8.28
N ALA A 71 -11.87 7.99 -7.71
CA ALA A 71 -13.32 8.08 -7.79
C ALA A 71 -13.83 9.15 -8.77
N GLY A 72 -12.93 9.89 -9.45
CA GLY A 72 -13.34 10.92 -10.40
C GLY A 72 -12.28 12.00 -10.60
N ASP A 73 -12.75 13.24 -10.75
CA ASP A 73 -11.90 14.36 -11.14
C ASP A 73 -11.22 15.08 -9.98
N SER A 74 -11.62 14.78 -8.74
CA SER A 74 -11.03 15.40 -7.57
C SER A 74 -10.62 14.34 -6.55
N MET A 75 -9.59 14.66 -5.77
CA MET A 75 -9.11 13.80 -4.70
C MET A 75 -10.21 13.57 -3.67
N SER A 76 -10.36 12.33 -3.21
CA SER A 76 -11.38 11.95 -2.25
C SER A 76 -10.79 11.03 -1.17
N PHE A 77 -11.64 10.64 -0.22
CA PHE A 77 -11.26 9.68 0.81
C PHE A 77 -10.81 8.34 0.22
N ALA A 78 -11.31 7.97 -0.97
CA ALA A 78 -10.87 6.75 -1.65
C ALA A 78 -9.37 6.77 -1.94
N ASP A 79 -8.84 7.91 -2.39
CA ASP A 79 -7.41 8.07 -2.65
C ASP A 79 -6.61 7.97 -1.36
N LEU A 80 -7.06 8.59 -0.30
CA LEU A 80 -6.39 8.55 1.00
C LEU A 80 -6.38 7.13 1.57
N ALA A 81 -7.49 6.41 1.50
CA ALA A 81 -7.58 5.04 1.98
C ALA A 81 -6.63 4.11 1.22
N ALA A 82 -6.66 4.18 -0.11
CA ALA A 82 -5.79 3.37 -0.95
C ALA A 82 -4.31 3.69 -0.69
N ALA A 83 -3.97 4.97 -0.65
CA ALA A 83 -2.59 5.39 -0.45
C ALA A 83 -2.08 5.03 0.95
N ALA A 84 -2.92 5.10 1.98
CA ALA A 84 -2.53 4.71 3.33
C ALA A 84 -2.15 3.22 3.40
N HIS A 85 -2.96 2.34 2.80
CA HIS A 85 -2.64 0.92 2.75
C HIS A 85 -1.41 0.64 1.89
N LEU A 86 -1.29 1.32 0.74
CA LEU A 86 -0.12 1.18 -0.12
C LEU A 86 1.15 1.68 0.56
N SER A 87 1.06 2.73 1.39
CA SER A 87 2.25 3.25 2.08
C SER A 87 2.86 2.20 3.00
N ALA A 88 2.06 1.38 3.66
CA ALA A 88 2.55 0.30 4.49
C ALA A 88 3.30 -0.74 3.65
N VAL A 89 2.73 -1.13 2.50
CA VAL A 89 3.37 -2.09 1.59
C VAL A 89 4.62 -1.47 0.96
N ASP A 90 4.58 -0.21 0.60
CA ASP A 90 5.73 0.51 0.03
C ASP A 90 6.86 0.63 1.06
N TYR A 91 6.54 0.90 2.32
CA TYR A 91 7.53 0.91 3.39
C TYR A 91 8.32 -0.39 3.42
N LEU A 92 7.64 -1.52 3.23
CA LEU A 92 8.26 -2.85 3.24
C LEU A 92 8.96 -3.20 1.92
N GLY A 93 8.82 -2.36 0.89
CA GLY A 93 9.46 -2.57 -0.39
C GLY A 93 8.74 -3.53 -1.33
N ASP A 94 7.45 -3.78 -1.09
CA ASP A 94 6.70 -4.80 -1.83
C ASP A 94 5.78 -4.24 -2.93
N VAL A 95 5.86 -2.96 -3.26
CA VAL A 95 5.08 -2.39 -4.36
C VAL A 95 5.93 -2.31 -5.63
N PRO A 96 5.56 -3.03 -6.70
CA PRO A 96 6.33 -3.01 -7.95
C PRO A 96 5.94 -1.80 -8.82
N TRP A 97 6.34 -0.61 -8.41
CA TRP A 97 5.95 0.64 -9.07
C TRP A 97 6.30 0.68 -10.56
N ALA A 98 7.40 0.04 -10.94
CA ALA A 98 7.83 0.03 -12.35
C ALA A 98 6.85 -0.70 -13.27
N GLU A 99 5.96 -1.53 -12.72
CA GLU A 99 5.01 -2.30 -13.52
C GLU A 99 3.74 -1.53 -13.86
N ASP A 100 3.52 -0.34 -13.25
CA ASP A 100 2.33 0.47 -13.55
C ASP A 100 2.64 1.96 -13.37
N GLU A 101 2.93 2.62 -14.48
CA GLU A 101 3.29 4.04 -14.48
C GLU A 101 2.13 4.93 -14.04
N ALA A 102 0.90 4.59 -14.42
CA ALA A 102 -0.28 5.39 -14.03
C ALA A 102 -0.51 5.35 -12.53
N ALA A 103 -0.40 4.17 -11.93
CA ALA A 103 -0.53 4.02 -10.49
C ALA A 103 0.60 4.73 -9.75
N LYS A 104 1.83 4.63 -10.27
CA LYS A 104 2.98 5.32 -9.71
C LYS A 104 2.78 6.84 -9.70
N ALA A 105 2.34 7.39 -10.83
CA ALA A 105 2.09 8.83 -10.96
C ALA A 105 0.98 9.29 -10.01
N TRP A 106 -0.07 8.49 -9.88
CA TRP A 106 -1.14 8.78 -8.92
C TRP A 106 -0.62 8.80 -7.48
N TYR A 107 0.16 7.80 -7.10
CA TYR A 107 0.70 7.74 -5.74
C TYR A 107 1.64 8.90 -5.45
N ALA A 108 2.45 9.31 -6.43
CA ALA A 108 3.33 10.47 -6.30
C ALA A 108 2.51 11.75 -6.03
N ARG A 109 1.35 11.89 -6.68
CA ARG A 109 0.45 13.03 -6.43
C ARG A 109 -0.09 13.03 -5.00
N VAL A 110 -0.46 11.85 -4.48
CA VAL A 110 -0.93 11.73 -3.10
C VAL A 110 0.19 12.02 -2.11
N LYS A 111 1.38 11.44 -2.33
CA LYS A 111 2.55 11.63 -1.46
C LYS A 111 2.93 13.10 -1.31
N SER A 112 2.78 13.89 -2.36
CA SER A 112 3.17 15.30 -2.33
C SER A 112 2.18 16.19 -1.58
N ARG A 113 1.00 15.67 -1.21
CA ARG A 113 0.02 16.45 -0.45
C ARG A 113 0.51 16.70 0.98
N PRO A 114 0.40 17.95 1.48
CA PRO A 114 0.82 18.26 2.85
C PRO A 114 0.10 17.41 3.91
N SER A 115 -1.15 17.04 3.66
CA SER A 115 -1.93 16.22 4.59
C SER A 115 -1.43 14.78 4.69
N PHE A 116 -0.72 14.29 3.67
CA PHE A 116 -0.21 12.92 3.64
C PHE A 116 1.25 12.84 4.13
N ARG A 117 2.03 13.89 3.98
CA ARG A 117 3.46 13.90 4.32
C ARG A 117 3.79 13.46 5.76
N PRO A 118 3.02 13.84 6.79
CA PRO A 118 3.34 13.40 8.16
C PRO A 118 3.35 11.88 8.30
N LEU A 119 2.52 11.16 7.52
CA LEU A 119 2.50 9.70 7.54
C LEU A 119 3.85 9.11 7.10
N LEU A 120 4.54 9.77 6.18
CA LEU A 120 5.81 9.29 5.64
C LEU A 120 6.99 9.46 6.60
N SER A 121 6.80 10.14 7.72
CA SER A 121 7.83 10.28 8.76
C SER A 121 7.77 9.17 9.81
N GLU A 122 6.77 8.30 9.75
CA GLU A 122 6.64 7.19 10.68
C GLU A 122 7.63 6.07 10.34
N TRP A 123 8.24 5.50 11.36
CA TRP A 123 9.26 4.46 11.20
C TRP A 123 8.94 3.26 12.08
N LEU A 124 9.21 2.06 11.55
CA LEU A 124 9.04 0.82 12.29
C LEU A 124 10.38 0.38 12.92
N ALA A 125 10.34 0.02 14.19
CA ALA A 125 11.53 -0.42 14.91
C ALA A 125 12.11 -1.69 14.26
N GLY A 126 13.42 -1.65 13.94
CA GLY A 126 14.12 -2.79 13.38
C GLY A 126 13.81 -3.11 11.93
N VAL A 127 12.97 -2.33 11.27
CA VAL A 127 12.63 -2.52 9.86
C VAL A 127 12.82 -1.18 9.15
N PRO A 128 13.87 -1.02 8.34
CA PRO A 128 14.09 0.23 7.62
C PRO A 128 13.07 0.41 6.50
N ALA A 129 12.73 1.67 6.22
CA ALA A 129 11.85 2.01 5.12
C ALA A 129 12.51 1.70 3.77
N SER A 130 11.70 1.32 2.79
CA SER A 130 12.19 1.12 1.43
C SER A 130 12.65 2.44 0.81
N ARG A 131 13.42 2.32 -0.27
CA ARG A 131 13.91 3.47 -1.00
C ARG A 131 12.78 4.31 -1.58
N THR A 132 11.77 3.68 -2.16
CA THR A 132 10.64 4.38 -2.76
C THR A 132 9.76 5.07 -1.72
N TYR A 133 9.70 4.55 -0.50
CA TYR A 133 8.94 5.14 0.59
C TYR A 133 9.49 6.51 0.98
N VAL A 134 10.82 6.61 1.10
CA VAL A 134 11.47 7.86 1.54
C VAL A 134 11.66 8.87 0.41
N ASP A 135 11.60 8.43 -0.84
CA ASP A 135 11.80 9.29 -2.01
C ASP A 135 10.47 9.86 -2.46
N LEU A 136 10.31 11.18 -2.33
CA LEU A 136 9.07 11.86 -2.74
C LEU A 136 8.96 12.00 -4.26
N ASP A 137 10.08 11.88 -4.97
CA ASP A 137 10.16 12.07 -6.42
C ASP A 137 10.42 10.75 -7.16
N PHE A 138 10.07 9.66 -6.52
CA PHE A 138 10.31 8.33 -7.08
C PHE A 138 9.60 8.10 -8.45
#